data_574588156ee99a22b15a38acb4d530d9
#
_entry.id   574588156ee99a22b15a38acb4d530d9
#
_cell.length_a   1.000
_cell.length_b   1.000
_cell.length_c   1.000
_cell.angle_alpha   90.00
_cell.angle_beta   90.00
_cell.angle_gamma   90.00
#
_symmetry.space_group_name_H-M   'P 1'
#
loop_
_entity.id
_entity.type
_entity.pdbx_description
1 polymer ?
#
loop_
_entity_poly.entity_id
_entity_poly.type
_entity_poly.pdbx_seq_one_letter_code
_entity_poly.pdbx_strand_id
1 'polypeptide(L)'
;MTNINTACVKNNASYQVNNALPNRETIASNFFEQLAQWGEKSLNNGVEKRTILERINEAYNSNMESLNLSYLDLSELPPIPPTVKTLNLEGNCLTFLDFTDNASLININLTLNNIETITFPNESKLENIYIDCNKLESLDLKNQHSLVNLEAQNNNLKEI
;
A
#
# COMPACT_ATOMS: atom_id res chain seq x y z
N MET A 1 -32.14 56.63 -23.06
CA MET A 1 -32.93 55.40 -22.84
C MET A 1 -32.27 54.32 -23.66
N THR A 2 -31.33 53.64 -23.09
CA THR A 2 -30.55 52.60 -23.76
C THR A 2 -30.60 51.33 -22.97
N ASN A 3 -31.27 50.38 -23.57
CA ASN A 3 -31.51 49.03 -23.03
C ASN A 3 -30.27 48.18 -23.34
N ILE A 4 -29.52 47.76 -22.33
CA ILE A 4 -28.43 46.83 -22.50
C ILE A 4 -28.92 45.45 -22.03
N ASN A 5 -29.11 44.59 -23.01
CA ASN A 5 -29.49 43.23 -22.86
C ASN A 5 -28.20 42.40 -22.64
N THR A 6 -27.91 42.05 -21.39
CA THR A 6 -26.72 41.25 -21.08
C THR A 6 -27.09 39.76 -21.24
N ALA A 7 -26.72 39.19 -22.37
CA ALA A 7 -26.85 37.78 -22.62
C ALA A 7 -25.89 37.01 -21.72
N CYS A 8 -26.49 36.21 -20.83
CA CYS A 8 -25.79 35.25 -19.98
C CYS A 8 -25.28 34.08 -20.86
N VAL A 9 -24.01 34.10 -21.23
CA VAL A 9 -23.39 32.96 -21.91
C VAL A 9 -23.17 31.87 -20.87
N LYS A 10 -24.03 30.86 -20.92
CA LYS A 10 -23.81 29.62 -20.18
C LYS A 10 -22.68 28.85 -20.87
N ASN A 11 -21.49 28.92 -20.30
CA ASN A 11 -20.42 28.02 -20.65
C ASN A 11 -20.77 26.64 -20.09
N ASN A 12 -21.35 25.80 -20.92
CA ASN A 12 -21.38 24.35 -20.69
C ASN A 12 -19.96 23.82 -20.95
N ALA A 13 -19.10 23.91 -19.96
CA ALA A 13 -17.90 23.09 -19.93
C ALA A 13 -18.37 21.65 -19.65
N SER A 14 -18.54 20.88 -20.72
CA SER A 14 -18.67 19.44 -20.62
C SER A 14 -17.37 18.91 -20.02
N TYR A 15 -17.42 18.51 -18.73
CA TYR A 15 -16.37 17.71 -18.13
C TYR A 15 -16.35 16.37 -18.85
N GLN A 16 -15.48 16.26 -19.84
CA GLN A 16 -15.07 14.99 -20.37
C GLN A 16 -14.20 14.35 -19.29
N VAL A 17 -14.79 13.44 -18.52
CA VAL A 17 -14.03 12.53 -17.66
C VAL A 17 -13.29 11.62 -18.62
N ASN A 18 -12.04 11.95 -18.91
CA ASN A 18 -11.13 11.06 -19.62
C ASN A 18 -10.87 9.86 -18.72
N ASN A 19 -11.65 8.80 -18.90
CA ASN A 19 -11.39 7.46 -18.33
C ASN A 19 -10.22 6.75 -19.03
N ALA A 20 -9.20 7.50 -19.44
CA ALA A 20 -7.95 6.91 -19.87
C ALA A 20 -7.24 6.37 -18.63
N LEU A 21 -6.85 5.08 -18.67
CA LEU A 21 -5.96 4.52 -17.66
C LEU A 21 -4.74 5.42 -17.50
N PRO A 22 -4.31 5.71 -16.25
CA PRO A 22 -3.17 6.59 -16.02
C PRO A 22 -1.94 6.04 -16.77
N ASN A 23 -1.23 6.92 -17.46
CA ASN A 23 0.00 6.52 -18.13
C ASN A 23 1.11 6.25 -17.10
N ARG A 24 2.22 5.65 -17.55
CA ARG A 24 3.35 5.29 -16.68
C ARG A 24 3.93 6.50 -15.94
N GLU A 25 3.97 7.66 -16.56
CA GLU A 25 4.49 8.91 -15.97
C GLU A 25 3.58 9.41 -14.85
N THR A 26 2.26 9.35 -15.05
CA THR A 26 1.27 9.72 -14.03
C THR A 26 1.34 8.78 -12.82
N ILE A 27 1.49 7.47 -13.05
CA ILE A 27 1.64 6.47 -11.97
C ILE A 27 2.92 6.74 -11.19
N ALA A 28 4.03 6.98 -11.87
CA ALA A 28 5.31 7.30 -11.24
C ALA A 28 5.23 8.57 -10.39
N SER A 29 4.67 9.66 -10.95
CA SER A 29 4.51 10.93 -10.23
C SER A 29 3.69 10.76 -8.95
N ASN A 30 2.56 10.06 -9.02
CA ASN A 30 1.71 9.80 -7.86
C ASN A 30 2.43 8.95 -6.80
N PHE A 31 3.15 7.91 -7.21
CA PHE A 31 3.91 7.07 -6.28
C PHE A 31 4.97 7.86 -5.52
N PHE A 32 5.78 8.66 -6.20
CA PHE A 32 6.82 9.44 -5.55
C PHE A 32 6.28 10.58 -4.69
N GLU A 33 5.13 11.15 -5.05
CA GLU A 33 4.44 12.13 -4.22
C GLU A 33 3.97 11.48 -2.90
N GLN A 34 3.34 10.31 -2.97
CA GLN A 34 2.93 9.54 -1.79
C GLN A 34 4.13 9.17 -0.92
N LEU A 35 5.23 8.72 -1.53
CA LEU A 35 6.45 8.36 -0.80
C LEU A 35 7.07 9.56 -0.10
N ALA A 36 7.10 10.73 -0.72
CA ALA A 36 7.57 11.97 -0.12
C ALA A 36 6.69 12.36 1.08
N GLN A 37 5.37 12.33 0.92
CA GLN A 37 4.41 12.62 1.99
C GLN A 37 4.56 11.66 3.17
N TRP A 38 4.72 10.36 2.90
CA TRP A 38 5.00 9.37 3.94
C TRP A 38 6.32 9.71 4.65
N GLY A 39 7.37 10.00 3.88
CA GLY A 39 8.67 10.40 4.42
C GLY A 39 8.63 11.62 5.33
N GLU A 40 7.76 12.59 5.07
CA GLU A 40 7.57 13.77 5.92
C GLU A 40 6.83 13.45 7.22
N LYS A 41 5.81 12.60 7.17
CA LYS A 41 4.91 12.28 8.29
C LYS A 41 5.42 11.15 9.17
N SER A 42 6.19 10.21 8.61
CA SER A 42 6.64 9.01 9.32
C SER A 42 7.43 9.36 10.57
N LEU A 43 7.11 8.67 11.68
CA LEU A 43 7.83 8.76 12.95
C LEU A 43 9.22 8.12 12.89
N ASN A 44 9.50 7.31 11.88
CA ASN A 44 10.84 6.77 11.64
C ASN A 44 11.83 7.91 11.37
N ASN A 45 12.94 7.92 12.08
CA ASN A 45 13.95 8.98 12.01
C ASN A 45 15.33 8.40 11.68
N GLY A 46 16.24 9.26 11.20
CA GLY A 46 17.65 8.94 11.07
C GLY A 46 17.96 7.88 10.01
N VAL A 47 18.69 6.84 10.42
CA VAL A 47 19.26 5.83 9.52
C VAL A 47 18.18 4.93 8.95
N GLU A 48 17.24 4.49 9.76
CA GLU A 48 16.15 3.58 9.36
C GLU A 48 15.31 4.20 8.26
N LYS A 49 14.89 5.45 8.42
CA LYS A 49 14.11 6.18 7.41
C LYS A 49 14.85 6.32 6.09
N ARG A 50 16.15 6.62 6.14
CA ARG A 50 16.99 6.70 4.93
C ARG A 50 17.05 5.35 4.23
N THR A 51 17.31 4.29 4.98
CA THR A 51 17.38 2.92 4.46
C THR A 51 16.07 2.50 3.81
N ILE A 52 14.92 2.84 4.42
CA ILE A 52 13.60 2.54 3.87
C ILE A 52 13.42 3.25 2.51
N LEU A 53 13.68 4.56 2.46
CA LEU A 53 13.55 5.34 1.23
C LEU A 53 14.50 4.87 0.13
N GLU A 54 15.74 4.52 0.46
CA GLU A 54 16.74 3.99 -0.48
C GLU A 54 16.27 2.66 -1.08
N ARG A 55 15.83 1.70 -0.25
CA ARG A 55 15.33 0.39 -0.71
C ARG A 55 14.10 0.51 -1.59
N ILE A 56 13.14 1.38 -1.23
CA ILE A 56 11.93 1.61 -2.01
C ILE A 56 12.26 2.26 -3.36
N ASN A 57 13.11 3.29 -3.37
CA ASN A 57 13.54 3.95 -4.60
C ASN A 57 14.31 3.00 -5.53
N GLU A 58 15.19 2.17 -4.98
CA GLU A 58 15.90 1.15 -5.74
C GLU A 58 14.93 0.14 -6.36
N ALA A 59 14.00 -0.39 -5.56
CA ALA A 59 13.01 -1.34 -6.01
C ALA A 59 12.15 -0.77 -7.13
N TYR A 60 11.70 0.48 -7.00
CA TYR A 60 10.92 1.15 -8.04
C TYR A 60 11.71 1.35 -9.34
N ASN A 61 12.91 1.95 -9.25
CA ASN A 61 13.72 2.32 -10.41
C ASN A 61 14.24 1.09 -11.17
N SER A 62 14.52 -0.01 -10.45
CA SER A 62 15.01 -1.26 -11.02
C SER A 62 13.90 -2.27 -11.35
N ASN A 63 12.61 -1.90 -11.19
CA ASN A 63 11.45 -2.78 -11.34
C ASN A 63 11.59 -4.09 -10.57
N MET A 64 12.08 -4.04 -9.34
CA MET A 64 12.25 -5.22 -8.50
C MET A 64 10.88 -5.83 -8.15
N GLU A 65 10.81 -7.15 -8.17
CA GLU A 65 9.63 -7.90 -7.73
C GLU A 65 9.69 -8.27 -6.24
N SER A 66 10.82 -8.04 -5.58
CA SER A 66 11.02 -8.33 -4.16
C SER A 66 11.52 -7.10 -3.41
N LEU A 67 10.91 -6.81 -2.26
CA LEU A 67 11.28 -5.71 -1.37
C LEU A 67 11.40 -6.21 0.06
N ASN A 68 12.58 -6.00 0.65
CA ASN A 68 12.83 -6.33 2.05
C ASN A 68 12.92 -5.05 2.90
N LEU A 69 11.95 -4.88 3.80
CA LEU A 69 11.88 -3.80 4.79
C LEU A 69 11.79 -4.37 6.22
N SER A 70 12.36 -5.55 6.47
CA SER A 70 12.38 -6.18 7.80
C SER A 70 13.31 -5.45 8.76
N TYR A 71 12.94 -5.44 10.05
CA TYR A 71 13.74 -4.91 11.16
C TYR A 71 14.18 -3.44 10.98
N LEU A 72 13.24 -2.57 10.60
CA LEU A 72 13.47 -1.14 10.36
C LEU A 72 12.60 -0.24 11.24
N ASP A 73 12.06 -0.76 12.34
CA ASP A 73 11.20 -0.04 13.29
C ASP A 73 10.01 0.69 12.62
N LEU A 74 9.49 0.15 11.50
CA LEU A 74 8.34 0.70 10.80
C LEU A 74 7.09 0.69 11.70
N SER A 75 6.49 1.86 11.92
CA SER A 75 5.20 2.02 12.61
C SER A 75 4.02 2.20 11.63
N GLU A 76 4.31 2.57 10.38
CA GLU A 76 3.34 2.78 9.31
C GLU A 76 3.86 2.16 8.00
N LEU A 77 2.93 1.62 7.20
CA LEU A 77 3.27 1.06 5.89
C LEU A 77 3.68 2.18 4.92
N PRO A 78 4.91 2.16 4.37
CA PRO A 78 5.25 3.07 3.29
C PRO A 78 4.56 2.66 1.97
N PRO A 79 4.45 3.56 0.99
CA PRO A 79 4.04 3.20 -0.36
C PRO A 79 4.93 2.08 -0.94
N ILE A 80 4.29 1.02 -1.44
CA ILE A 80 4.98 -0.13 -2.01
C ILE A 80 4.98 -0.01 -3.54
N PRO A 81 6.14 -0.16 -4.22
CA PRO A 81 6.19 -0.15 -5.68
C PRO A 81 5.25 -1.18 -6.31
N PRO A 82 4.51 -0.83 -7.38
CA PRO A 82 3.48 -1.69 -7.95
C PRO A 82 4.02 -2.98 -8.61
N THR A 83 5.34 -3.06 -8.83
CA THR A 83 6.02 -4.24 -9.37
C THR A 83 6.31 -5.30 -8.31
N VAL A 84 6.23 -4.94 -7.02
CA VAL A 84 6.58 -5.82 -5.91
C VAL A 84 5.55 -6.94 -5.79
N LYS A 85 6.04 -8.17 -5.82
CA LYS A 85 5.29 -9.42 -5.63
C LYS A 85 5.61 -10.09 -4.30
N THR A 86 6.83 -9.89 -3.81
CA THR A 86 7.29 -10.44 -2.52
C THR A 86 7.71 -9.31 -1.61
N LEU A 87 7.01 -9.16 -0.47
CA LEU A 87 7.23 -8.10 0.50
C LEU A 87 7.57 -8.71 1.87
N ASN A 88 8.72 -8.33 2.42
CA ASN A 88 9.11 -8.70 3.78
C ASN A 88 9.07 -7.47 4.69
N LEU A 89 8.19 -7.51 5.70
CA LEU A 89 7.99 -6.51 6.74
C LEU A 89 8.20 -7.09 8.16
N GLU A 90 8.85 -8.24 8.26
CA GLU A 90 9.12 -8.92 9.54
C GLU A 90 9.82 -8.02 10.55
N GLY A 91 9.47 -8.17 11.84
CA GLY A 91 10.18 -7.53 12.94
C GLY A 91 10.08 -6.01 12.94
N ASN A 92 8.90 -5.47 12.64
CA ASN A 92 8.58 -4.04 12.71
C ASN A 92 7.56 -3.73 13.83
N CYS A 93 7.06 -2.50 13.87
CA CYS A 93 6.10 -2.02 14.87
C CYS A 93 4.72 -1.72 14.25
N LEU A 94 4.39 -2.35 13.14
CA LEU A 94 3.15 -2.11 12.38
C LEU A 94 1.92 -2.55 13.17
N THR A 95 0.84 -1.72 13.13
CA THR A 95 -0.42 -2.00 13.85
C THR A 95 -1.61 -2.15 12.92
N PHE A 96 -1.74 -1.29 11.93
CA PHE A 96 -2.83 -1.28 10.96
C PHE A 96 -2.27 -1.34 9.56
N LEU A 97 -2.70 -2.32 8.77
CA LEU A 97 -2.20 -2.50 7.41
C LEU A 97 -3.35 -2.48 6.41
N ASP A 98 -3.16 -1.70 5.36
CA ASP A 98 -4.05 -1.67 4.21
C ASP A 98 -3.27 -1.98 2.94
N PHE A 99 -3.56 -3.13 2.34
CA PHE A 99 -2.98 -3.61 1.08
C PHE A 99 -3.95 -3.51 -0.10
N THR A 100 -5.08 -2.80 0.04
CA THR A 100 -6.13 -2.74 -1.01
C THR A 100 -5.58 -2.31 -2.37
N ASP A 101 -4.57 -1.45 -2.40
CA ASP A 101 -3.92 -0.98 -3.63
C ASP A 101 -2.75 -1.87 -4.11
N ASN A 102 -2.43 -2.96 -3.39
CA ASN A 102 -1.26 -3.80 -3.65
C ASN A 102 -1.63 -5.16 -4.28
N ALA A 103 -2.48 -5.15 -5.30
CA ALA A 103 -3.00 -6.36 -5.94
C ALA A 103 -1.93 -7.23 -6.66
N SER A 104 -0.70 -6.73 -6.81
CA SER A 104 0.42 -7.47 -7.40
C SER A 104 1.10 -8.42 -6.41
N LEU A 105 0.87 -8.27 -5.10
CA LEU A 105 1.50 -9.08 -4.07
C LEU A 105 1.09 -10.56 -4.19
N ILE A 106 2.09 -11.41 -4.06
CA ILE A 106 1.97 -12.88 -4.07
C ILE A 106 2.41 -13.45 -2.71
N ASN A 107 3.50 -12.92 -2.16
CA ASN A 107 4.07 -13.38 -0.90
C ASN A 107 4.25 -12.19 0.06
N ILE A 108 3.76 -12.32 1.29
CA ILE A 108 3.98 -11.33 2.34
C ILE A 108 4.46 -12.01 3.62
N ASN A 109 5.49 -11.40 4.24
CA ASN A 109 5.93 -11.77 5.58
C ASN A 109 5.75 -10.56 6.52
N LEU A 110 4.85 -10.74 7.48
CA LEU A 110 4.42 -9.76 8.48
C LEU A 110 4.72 -10.24 9.91
N THR A 111 5.47 -11.31 10.05
CA THR A 111 5.79 -11.95 11.33
C THR A 111 6.45 -10.97 12.28
N LEU A 112 6.21 -11.10 13.59
CA LEU A 112 6.81 -10.27 14.64
C LEU A 112 6.49 -8.76 14.46
N ASN A 113 5.21 -8.44 14.40
CA ASN A 113 4.70 -7.06 14.42
C ASN A 113 3.67 -6.87 15.55
N ASN A 114 2.95 -5.76 15.52
CA ASN A 114 1.86 -5.47 16.47
C ASN A 114 0.50 -5.39 15.76
N ILE A 115 0.31 -6.14 14.66
CA ILE A 115 -0.83 -5.98 13.76
C ILE A 115 -2.13 -6.39 14.47
N GLU A 116 -3.06 -5.45 14.54
CA GLU A 116 -4.41 -5.64 15.08
C GLU A 116 -5.43 -5.81 13.97
N THR A 117 -5.25 -5.10 12.84
CA THR A 117 -6.12 -5.20 11.67
C THR A 117 -5.32 -5.18 10.37
N ILE A 118 -5.81 -5.92 9.38
CA ILE A 118 -5.25 -5.99 8.04
C ILE A 118 -6.35 -6.08 7.00
N THR A 119 -6.20 -5.33 5.90
CA THR A 119 -7.10 -5.36 4.76
C THR A 119 -6.34 -5.80 3.51
N PHE A 120 -6.96 -6.69 2.73
CA PHE A 120 -6.39 -7.21 1.49
C PHE A 120 -7.16 -6.72 0.26
N PRO A 121 -6.55 -6.74 -0.95
CA PRO A 121 -7.26 -6.45 -2.19
C PRO A 121 -8.43 -7.40 -2.43
N ASN A 122 -9.51 -6.90 -3.03
CA ASN A 122 -10.65 -7.74 -3.43
C ASN A 122 -10.27 -8.79 -4.49
N GLU A 123 -9.37 -8.42 -5.40
CA GLU A 123 -8.81 -9.33 -6.42
C GLU A 123 -7.35 -9.60 -6.08
N SER A 124 -7.14 -10.43 -5.07
CA SER A 124 -5.81 -10.74 -4.57
C SER A 124 -5.16 -11.90 -5.32
N LYS A 125 -3.85 -11.79 -5.49
CA LYS A 125 -2.99 -12.88 -6.00
C LYS A 125 -2.13 -13.50 -4.90
N LEU A 126 -2.44 -13.20 -3.64
CA LEU A 126 -1.67 -13.69 -2.50
C LEU A 126 -1.78 -15.22 -2.41
N GLU A 127 -0.63 -15.85 -2.46
CA GLU A 127 -0.44 -17.30 -2.29
C GLU A 127 0.11 -17.63 -0.92
N ASN A 128 0.98 -16.78 -0.35
CA ASN A 128 1.63 -17.03 0.93
C ASN A 128 1.52 -15.82 1.85
N ILE A 129 0.95 -16.05 3.04
CA ILE A 129 0.80 -15.07 4.11
C ILE A 129 1.45 -15.62 5.37
N TYR A 130 2.51 -14.95 5.86
CA TYR A 130 3.16 -15.23 7.14
C TYR A 130 2.87 -14.05 8.07
N ILE A 131 2.07 -14.27 9.11
CA ILE A 131 1.60 -13.23 10.04
C ILE A 131 1.66 -13.69 11.51
N ASP A 132 2.59 -14.58 11.81
CA ASP A 132 2.81 -15.09 13.15
C ASP A 132 3.22 -13.99 14.13
N CYS A 133 2.94 -14.19 15.42
CA CYS A 133 3.37 -13.29 16.48
C CYS A 133 2.88 -11.86 16.25
N ASN A 134 1.56 -11.70 16.12
CA ASN A 134 0.86 -10.44 15.99
C ASN A 134 -0.29 -10.33 17.01
N LYS A 135 -1.19 -9.37 16.86
CA LYS A 135 -2.30 -9.12 17.79
C LYS A 135 -3.68 -9.23 17.13
N LEU A 136 -3.78 -9.93 15.99
CA LEU A 136 -5.04 -10.08 15.26
C LEU A 136 -6.11 -10.76 16.12
N GLU A 137 -7.30 -10.17 16.18
CA GLU A 137 -8.49 -10.78 16.77
C GLU A 137 -9.39 -11.47 15.73
N SER A 138 -9.28 -11.05 14.48
CA SER A 138 -9.96 -11.64 13.33
C SER A 138 -9.13 -11.47 12.06
N LEU A 139 -9.37 -12.30 11.05
CA LEU A 139 -8.68 -12.27 9.77
C LEU A 139 -9.69 -12.59 8.66
N ASP A 140 -10.02 -11.59 7.82
CA ASP A 140 -10.92 -11.79 6.70
C ASP A 140 -10.16 -12.23 5.45
N LEU A 141 -10.35 -13.48 5.06
CA LEU A 141 -9.73 -14.10 3.89
C LEU A 141 -10.72 -14.41 2.76
N LYS A 142 -11.93 -13.85 2.82
CA LYS A 142 -13.03 -14.15 1.89
C LYS A 142 -12.66 -14.10 0.43
N ASN A 143 -11.83 -13.11 0.04
CA ASN A 143 -11.45 -12.85 -1.34
C ASN A 143 -10.04 -13.33 -1.68
N GLN A 144 -9.42 -14.15 -0.82
CA GLN A 144 -8.06 -14.64 -1.00
C GLN A 144 -8.06 -16.03 -1.66
N HIS A 145 -8.66 -16.13 -2.86
CA HIS A 145 -8.89 -17.41 -3.56
C HIS A 145 -7.61 -18.11 -4.06
N SER A 146 -6.50 -17.36 -4.16
CA SER A 146 -5.19 -17.90 -4.56
C SER A 146 -4.36 -18.39 -3.38
N LEU A 147 -4.83 -18.24 -2.14
CA LEU A 147 -4.06 -18.53 -0.94
C LEU A 147 -3.76 -20.04 -0.82
N VAL A 148 -2.48 -20.35 -0.70
CA VAL A 148 -1.94 -21.70 -0.54
C VAL A 148 -1.43 -21.93 0.88
N ASN A 149 -0.69 -20.96 1.43
CA ASN A 149 -0.09 -21.07 2.75
C ASN A 149 -0.49 -19.88 3.63
N LEU A 150 -0.95 -20.20 4.84
CA LEU A 150 -1.22 -19.24 5.90
C LEU A 150 -0.53 -19.69 7.18
N GLU A 151 0.35 -18.84 7.72
CA GLU A 151 0.89 -18.98 9.06
C GLU A 151 0.42 -17.78 9.90
N ALA A 152 -0.42 -18.03 10.90
CA ALA A 152 -1.02 -17.01 11.76
C ALA A 152 -0.98 -17.40 13.25
N GLN A 153 0.04 -18.16 13.66
CA GLN A 153 0.23 -18.62 15.02
C GLN A 153 0.56 -17.44 15.95
N ASN A 154 0.29 -17.62 17.25
CA ASN A 154 0.57 -16.60 18.26
C ASN A 154 -0.10 -15.24 17.93
N ASN A 155 -1.38 -15.30 17.56
CA ASN A 155 -2.31 -14.18 17.46
C ASN A 155 -3.45 -14.34 18.49
N ASN A 156 -4.38 -13.38 18.51
CA ASN A 156 -5.54 -13.40 19.42
C ASN A 156 -6.83 -13.83 18.69
N LEU A 157 -6.71 -14.61 17.60
CA LEU A 157 -7.84 -14.99 16.75
C LEU A 157 -8.90 -15.75 17.56
N LYS A 158 -10.15 -15.27 17.48
CA LYS A 158 -11.30 -15.88 18.15
C LYS A 158 -12.02 -16.89 17.26
N GLU A 159 -12.08 -16.59 15.95
CA GLU A 159 -12.63 -17.45 14.89
C GLU A 159 -11.85 -17.18 13.59
N ILE A 160 -11.71 -18.18 12.73
CA ILE A 160 -11.12 -18.07 11.39
C ILE A 160 -12.18 -18.43 10.35
#